data_13ad5c24162205f8ac61a7f90c4708ef
#
_entry.id   13ad5c24162205f8ac61a7f90c4708ef
#
_cell.length_a   1.000
_cell.length_b   1.000
_cell.length_c   1.000
_cell.angle_alpha   90.00
_cell.angle_beta   90.00
_cell.angle_gamma   90.00
#
_symmetry.space_group_name_H-M   'P 1'
#
loop_
_entity.id
_entity.type
_entity.pdbx_description
1 polymer ?
#
loop_
_entity_poly.entity_id
_entity_poly.type
_entity_poly.pdbx_seq_one_letter_code
_entity_poly.pdbx_strand_id
1 'polypeptide(L)'
;QTAQVLRNMCYQIYGRDDKSHWEALVRHILNLFGVKLNPPNYIAERSEILMDYEENGPDEAAMTLDLSSAGRGLQQTLLLLAHLYANPETVLLLDEPDAHLEILRQRQTFRLITEVAEQQGAQIIAASHSEVVLTEAAGRGKVIAFVGQPHTLNDRGNQVVKSLADIGWDQYYQAE
;
A
#
# COMPACT_ATOMS: atom_id res chain seq x y z
N GLN A 1 -1.22 16.45 7.74
CA GLN A 1 -0.82 16.61 6.31
C GLN A 1 -1.19 15.40 5.46
N THR A 2 -0.89 14.17 5.89
CA THR A 2 -1.15 12.94 5.10
C THR A 2 -2.63 12.74 4.78
N ALA A 3 -3.51 12.90 5.76
CA ALA A 3 -4.95 12.74 5.58
C ALA A 3 -5.54 13.74 4.56
N GLN A 4 -5.01 14.96 4.48
CA GLN A 4 -5.47 15.95 3.50
C GLN A 4 -5.05 15.60 2.07
N VAL A 5 -3.80 15.16 1.89
CA VAL A 5 -3.32 14.68 0.57
C VAL A 5 -4.17 13.51 0.10
N LEU A 6 -4.46 12.58 1.02
CA LEU A 6 -5.26 11.40 0.75
C LEU A 6 -6.70 11.75 0.33
N ARG A 7 -7.36 12.66 1.04
CA ARG A 7 -8.69 13.15 0.68
C ARG A 7 -8.70 13.81 -0.70
N ASN A 8 -7.68 14.61 -1.03
CA ASN A 8 -7.55 15.24 -2.34
C ASN A 8 -7.43 14.20 -3.47
N MET A 9 -6.59 13.17 -3.28
CA MET A 9 -6.46 12.10 -4.28
C MET A 9 -7.76 11.32 -4.46
N CYS A 10 -8.41 10.94 -3.36
CA CYS A 10 -9.71 10.26 -3.42
C CYS A 10 -10.77 11.12 -4.12
N TYR A 11 -10.78 12.43 -3.87
CA TYR A 11 -11.68 13.37 -4.53
C TYR A 11 -11.42 13.45 -6.04
N GLN A 12 -10.15 13.49 -6.46
CA GLN A 12 -9.79 13.47 -7.88
C GLN A 12 -10.24 12.18 -8.59
N ILE A 13 -10.07 11.03 -7.94
CA ILE A 13 -10.53 9.75 -8.49
C ILE A 13 -12.05 9.71 -8.56
N TYR A 14 -12.72 10.12 -7.48
CA TYR A 14 -14.19 10.16 -7.40
C TYR A 14 -14.81 11.16 -8.39
N GLY A 15 -14.14 12.28 -8.66
CA GLY A 15 -14.60 13.32 -9.59
C GLY A 15 -14.54 12.94 -11.07
N ARG A 16 -13.93 11.82 -11.45
CA ARG A 16 -13.91 11.34 -12.83
C ARG A 16 -15.26 10.84 -13.28
N ASP A 17 -15.57 10.96 -14.57
CA ASP A 17 -16.82 10.43 -15.14
C ASP A 17 -16.88 8.91 -15.01
N ASP A 18 -15.78 8.22 -15.30
CA ASP A 18 -15.64 6.78 -15.06
C ASP A 18 -15.32 6.52 -13.57
N LYS A 19 -16.28 5.91 -12.88
CA LYS A 19 -16.18 5.55 -11.46
C LYS A 19 -15.45 4.23 -11.20
N SER A 20 -15.00 3.53 -12.24
CA SER A 20 -14.40 2.19 -12.10
C SER A 20 -13.21 2.16 -11.14
N HIS A 21 -12.34 3.18 -11.18
CA HIS A 21 -11.19 3.31 -10.28
C HIS A 21 -11.63 3.57 -8.83
N TRP A 22 -12.66 4.39 -8.62
CA TRP A 22 -13.21 4.62 -7.29
C TRP A 22 -13.83 3.34 -6.71
N GLU A 23 -14.66 2.65 -7.49
CA GLU A 23 -15.29 1.39 -7.07
C GLU A 23 -14.25 0.31 -6.76
N ALA A 24 -13.19 0.21 -7.58
CA ALA A 24 -12.08 -0.69 -7.33
C ALA A 24 -11.36 -0.35 -6.03
N LEU A 25 -11.08 0.93 -5.78
CA LEU A 25 -10.43 1.41 -4.55
C LEU A 25 -11.25 1.05 -3.31
N VAL A 26 -12.56 1.35 -3.32
CA VAL A 26 -13.49 1.00 -2.22
C VAL A 26 -13.50 -0.50 -1.97
N ARG A 27 -13.60 -1.32 -3.02
CA ARG A 27 -13.60 -2.78 -2.92
C ARG A 27 -12.29 -3.32 -2.34
N HIS A 28 -11.14 -2.79 -2.75
CA HIS A 28 -9.85 -3.20 -2.24
C HIS A 28 -9.69 -2.91 -0.74
N ILE A 29 -10.09 -1.72 -0.31
CA ILE A 29 -10.05 -1.33 1.11
C ILE A 29 -11.03 -2.17 1.94
N LEU A 30 -12.24 -2.41 1.43
CA LEU A 30 -13.21 -3.28 2.10
C LEU A 30 -12.64 -4.71 2.28
N ASN A 31 -12.02 -5.27 1.25
CA ASN A 31 -11.46 -6.63 1.31
C ASN A 31 -10.26 -6.74 2.25
N LEU A 32 -9.39 -5.72 2.31
CA LEU A 32 -8.19 -5.75 3.15
C LEU A 32 -8.45 -5.39 4.61
N PHE A 33 -9.32 -4.42 4.87
CA PHE A 33 -9.49 -3.83 6.19
C PHE A 33 -10.88 -4.03 6.79
N GLY A 34 -11.85 -4.51 5.99
CA GLY A 34 -13.23 -4.70 6.44
C GLY A 34 -14.00 -3.39 6.63
N VAL A 35 -13.49 -2.27 6.11
CA VAL A 35 -14.12 -0.95 6.22
C VAL A 35 -14.58 -0.47 4.85
N LYS A 36 -15.70 0.22 4.81
CA LYS A 36 -16.27 0.78 3.59
C LYS A 36 -16.00 2.28 3.51
N LEU A 37 -15.27 2.70 2.49
CA LEU A 37 -15.03 4.12 2.25
C LEU A 37 -16.30 4.79 1.71
N ASN A 38 -16.63 5.94 2.26
CA ASN A 38 -17.68 6.81 1.75
C ASN A 38 -17.12 7.80 0.72
N PRO A 39 -17.94 8.27 -0.23
CA PRO A 39 -17.49 9.26 -1.21
C PRO A 39 -16.99 10.54 -0.54
N PRO A 40 -15.86 11.11 -1.02
CA PRO A 40 -15.37 12.37 -0.51
C PRO A 40 -16.34 13.52 -0.87
N ASN A 41 -16.55 14.42 0.07
CA ASN A 41 -17.44 15.57 -0.07
C ASN A 41 -16.67 16.89 0.05
N TYR A 42 -16.75 17.76 -0.97
CA TYR A 42 -16.13 19.07 -0.95
C TYR A 42 -17.08 20.12 -0.34
N ILE A 43 -16.62 20.78 0.70
CA ILE A 43 -17.34 21.87 1.38
C ILE A 43 -16.76 23.20 0.92
N ALA A 44 -17.47 23.89 0.03
CA ALA A 44 -16.99 25.13 -0.62
C ALA A 44 -16.71 26.25 0.39
N GLU A 45 -17.57 26.41 1.41
CA GLU A 45 -17.46 27.47 2.42
C GLU A 45 -16.18 27.37 3.26
N ARG A 46 -15.62 26.16 3.39
CA ARG A 46 -14.40 25.89 4.16
C ARG A 46 -13.21 25.56 3.28
N SER A 47 -13.40 25.45 1.97
CA SER A 47 -12.39 24.93 1.03
C SER A 47 -11.77 23.61 1.51
N GLU A 48 -12.61 22.74 2.05
CA GLU A 48 -12.21 21.49 2.71
C GLU A 48 -12.87 20.28 2.05
N ILE A 49 -12.13 19.18 1.94
CA ILE A 49 -12.67 17.88 1.54
C ILE A 49 -12.83 17.04 2.80
N LEU A 50 -14.06 16.64 3.09
CA LEU A 50 -14.37 15.65 4.12
C LEU A 50 -14.45 14.27 3.50
N MET A 51 -13.96 13.29 4.22
CA MET A 51 -14.06 11.89 3.85
C MET A 51 -14.10 11.03 5.11
N ASP A 52 -15.05 10.14 5.16
CA ASP A 52 -15.26 9.19 6.24
C ASP A 52 -15.33 7.75 5.71
N TYR A 53 -15.41 6.82 6.65
CA TYR A 53 -15.57 5.40 6.38
C TYR A 53 -16.49 4.76 7.40
N GLU A 54 -17.13 3.66 7.02
CA GLU A 54 -17.99 2.85 7.88
C GLU A 54 -17.22 1.63 8.37
N GLU A 55 -17.28 1.39 9.67
CA GLU A 55 -16.72 0.21 10.34
C GLU A 55 -17.80 -0.43 11.20
N ASN A 56 -17.85 -1.75 11.28
CA ASN A 56 -18.77 -2.46 12.15
C ASN A 56 -18.33 -2.28 13.61
N GLY A 57 -19.22 -1.70 14.43
CA GLY A 57 -19.02 -1.58 15.87
C GLY A 57 -19.23 -2.90 16.61
N PRO A 58 -18.97 -2.93 17.93
CA PRO A 58 -19.12 -4.14 18.78
C PRO A 58 -20.52 -4.77 18.76
N ASP A 59 -21.55 -3.96 18.50
CA ASP A 59 -22.97 -4.39 18.44
C ASP A 59 -23.46 -4.57 16.98
N GLU A 60 -22.57 -4.78 16.02
CA GLU A 60 -22.85 -4.84 14.58
C GLU A 60 -23.47 -3.55 14.00
N ALA A 61 -23.60 -2.50 14.78
CA ALA A 61 -24.02 -1.20 14.30
C ALA A 61 -22.88 -0.53 13.52
N ALA A 62 -23.15 -0.12 12.29
CA ALA A 62 -22.16 0.61 11.49
C ALA A 62 -21.83 1.95 12.15
N MET A 63 -20.55 2.18 12.40
CA MET A 63 -20.04 3.46 12.91
C MET A 63 -19.36 4.21 11.77
N THR A 64 -19.74 5.48 11.61
CA THR A 64 -19.08 6.38 10.64
C THR A 64 -17.97 7.14 11.34
N LEU A 65 -16.75 7.00 10.84
CA LEU A 65 -15.54 7.61 11.40
C LEU A 65 -14.84 8.46 10.35
N ASP A 66 -14.29 9.60 10.78
CA ASP A 66 -13.49 10.45 9.90
C ASP A 66 -12.20 9.71 9.48
N LEU A 67 -11.77 9.88 8.22
CA LEU A 67 -10.60 9.22 7.67
C LEU A 67 -9.30 9.49 8.46
N SER A 68 -9.21 10.63 9.15
CA SER A 68 -8.05 10.94 9.99
C SER A 68 -7.93 10.05 11.23
N SER A 69 -9.02 9.41 11.66
CA SER A 69 -9.03 8.47 12.78
C SER A 69 -8.61 7.06 12.38
N ALA A 70 -8.50 6.79 11.08
CA ALA A 70 -8.09 5.48 10.57
C ALA A 70 -6.65 5.14 11.00
N GLY A 71 -6.42 3.86 11.27
CA GLY A 71 -5.09 3.36 11.57
C GLY A 71 -4.08 3.63 10.46
N ARG A 72 -2.81 3.79 10.83
CA ARG A 72 -1.73 4.14 9.88
C ARG A 72 -1.63 3.16 8.70
N GLY A 73 -1.79 1.87 8.93
CA GLY A 73 -1.74 0.86 7.88
C GLY A 73 -2.82 1.06 6.82
N LEU A 74 -4.05 1.39 7.23
CA LEU A 74 -5.14 1.72 6.30
C LEU A 74 -4.83 3.00 5.52
N GLN A 75 -4.43 4.08 6.21
CA GLN A 75 -4.11 5.35 5.56
C GLN A 75 -2.98 5.19 4.54
N GLN A 76 -1.92 4.45 4.88
CA GLN A 76 -0.79 4.19 3.99
C GLN A 76 -1.20 3.37 2.76
N THR A 77 -1.92 2.26 2.97
CA THR A 77 -2.39 1.42 1.87
C THR A 77 -3.33 2.20 0.94
N LEU A 78 -4.27 2.95 1.51
CA LEU A 78 -5.19 3.78 0.74
C LEU A 78 -4.43 4.86 -0.06
N LEU A 79 -3.39 5.48 0.53
CA LEU A 79 -2.56 6.48 -0.15
C LEU A 79 -1.86 5.88 -1.38
N LEU A 80 -1.26 4.70 -1.24
CA LEU A 80 -0.56 4.03 -2.33
C LEU A 80 -1.52 3.64 -3.46
N LEU A 81 -2.66 3.03 -3.14
CA LEU A 81 -3.67 2.67 -4.13
C LEU A 81 -4.28 3.90 -4.80
N ALA A 82 -4.63 4.93 -4.03
CA ALA A 82 -5.16 6.18 -4.57
C ALA A 82 -4.14 6.86 -5.50
N HIS A 83 -2.85 6.85 -5.16
CA HIS A 83 -1.80 7.38 -6.02
C HIS A 83 -1.73 6.65 -7.36
N LEU A 84 -1.74 5.32 -7.36
CA LEU A 84 -1.69 4.50 -8.57
C LEU A 84 -2.91 4.74 -9.46
N TYR A 85 -4.12 4.83 -8.89
CA TYR A 85 -5.33 5.12 -9.65
C TYR A 85 -5.41 6.57 -10.15
N ALA A 86 -4.88 7.52 -9.37
CA ALA A 86 -4.85 8.93 -9.79
C ALA A 86 -3.83 9.19 -10.90
N ASN A 87 -2.69 8.50 -10.88
CA ASN A 87 -1.53 8.75 -11.73
C ASN A 87 -1.07 7.46 -12.43
N PRO A 88 -1.74 7.02 -13.50
CA PRO A 88 -1.28 5.87 -14.29
C PRO A 88 0.10 6.13 -14.91
N GLU A 89 0.79 5.07 -15.31
CA GLU A 89 2.09 5.12 -16.00
C GLU A 89 3.21 5.84 -15.22
N THR A 90 3.08 5.89 -13.88
CA THR A 90 4.07 6.55 -13.00
C THR A 90 5.14 5.60 -12.51
N VAL A 91 6.25 6.15 -11.99
CA VAL A 91 7.23 5.42 -11.19
C VAL A 91 7.03 5.75 -9.74
N LEU A 92 6.69 4.75 -8.92
CA LEU A 92 6.45 4.87 -7.49
C LEU A 92 7.70 4.45 -6.72
N LEU A 93 8.27 5.37 -5.94
CA LEU A 93 9.38 5.10 -5.05
C LEU A 93 8.84 4.89 -3.64
N LEU A 94 9.10 3.73 -3.05
CA LEU A 94 8.61 3.35 -1.73
C LEU A 94 9.77 3.06 -0.79
N ASP A 95 9.71 3.66 0.38
CA ASP A 95 10.61 3.36 1.48
C ASP A 95 9.79 2.70 2.58
N GLU A 96 10.13 1.45 2.91
CA GLU A 96 9.44 0.60 3.87
C GLU A 96 7.90 0.58 3.73
N PRO A 97 7.37 0.15 2.56
CA PRO A 97 5.92 0.19 2.28
C PRO A 97 5.11 -0.74 3.19
N ASP A 98 5.76 -1.62 3.88
CA ASP A 98 5.21 -2.61 4.83
C ASP A 98 5.19 -2.11 6.28
N ALA A 99 5.82 -0.96 6.57
CA ALA A 99 5.80 -0.37 7.90
C ALA A 99 4.36 -0.18 8.40
N HIS A 100 4.12 -0.45 9.68
CA HIS A 100 2.82 -0.34 10.34
C HIS A 100 1.73 -1.33 9.90
N LEU A 101 2.08 -2.35 9.10
CA LEU A 101 1.17 -3.44 8.73
C LEU A 101 1.52 -4.72 9.49
N GLU A 102 0.49 -5.46 9.89
CA GLU A 102 0.66 -6.84 10.38
C GLU A 102 1.20 -7.75 9.26
N ILE A 103 1.99 -8.76 9.61
CA ILE A 103 2.67 -9.66 8.66
C ILE A 103 1.74 -10.23 7.59
N LEU A 104 0.55 -10.68 7.96
CA LEU A 104 -0.42 -11.20 7.00
C LEU A 104 -0.93 -10.12 6.04
N ARG A 105 -1.12 -8.90 6.55
CA ARG A 105 -1.55 -7.75 5.74
C ARG A 105 -0.43 -7.23 4.86
N GLN A 106 0.83 -7.30 5.28
CA GLN A 106 1.98 -6.93 4.44
C GLN A 106 1.95 -7.67 3.11
N ARG A 107 1.78 -9.01 3.15
CA ARG A 107 1.71 -9.85 1.96
C ARG A 107 0.56 -9.46 1.04
N GLN A 108 -0.64 -9.36 1.60
CA GLN A 108 -1.85 -9.03 0.84
C GLN A 108 -1.77 -7.64 0.21
N THR A 109 -1.30 -6.65 1.00
CA THR A 109 -1.15 -5.27 0.55
C THR A 109 -0.10 -5.15 -0.54
N PHE A 110 1.08 -5.74 -0.36
CA PHE A 110 2.15 -5.68 -1.37
C PHE A 110 1.73 -6.34 -2.68
N ARG A 111 1.08 -7.51 -2.60
CA ARG A 111 0.53 -8.20 -3.77
C ARG A 111 -0.48 -7.32 -4.52
N LEU A 112 -1.42 -6.73 -3.79
CA LEU A 112 -2.43 -5.86 -4.37
C LEU A 112 -1.82 -4.61 -5.03
N ILE A 113 -0.87 -3.94 -4.35
CA ILE A 113 -0.20 -2.76 -4.89
C ILE A 113 0.53 -3.10 -6.19
N THR A 114 1.23 -4.24 -6.24
CA THR A 114 1.93 -4.68 -7.47
C THR A 114 0.95 -5.03 -8.59
N GLU A 115 -0.16 -5.68 -8.30
CA GLU A 115 -1.20 -5.99 -9.28
C GLU A 115 -1.86 -4.72 -9.86
N VAL A 116 -2.18 -3.75 -8.99
CA VAL A 116 -2.74 -2.47 -9.43
C VAL A 116 -1.70 -1.67 -10.24
N ALA A 117 -0.42 -1.68 -9.83
CA ALA A 117 0.63 -1.02 -10.59
C ALA A 117 0.76 -1.59 -12.02
N GLU A 118 0.77 -2.92 -12.16
CA GLU A 118 0.78 -3.59 -13.47
C GLU A 118 -0.43 -3.17 -14.32
N GLN A 119 -1.64 -3.15 -13.74
CA GLN A 119 -2.86 -2.74 -14.44
C GLN A 119 -2.84 -1.28 -14.89
N GLN A 120 -2.20 -0.41 -14.09
CA GLN A 120 -2.07 1.02 -14.38
C GLN A 120 -0.83 1.37 -15.22
N GLY A 121 -0.02 0.37 -15.66
CA GLY A 121 1.23 0.60 -16.38
C GLY A 121 2.30 1.31 -15.55
N ALA A 122 2.18 1.28 -14.23
CA ALA A 122 3.10 1.91 -13.30
C ALA A 122 4.27 0.98 -12.93
N GLN A 123 5.39 1.56 -12.51
CA GLN A 123 6.56 0.85 -12.02
C GLN A 123 6.75 1.12 -10.53
N ILE A 124 7.18 0.11 -9.77
CA ILE A 124 7.49 0.25 -8.35
C ILE A 124 8.97 -0.03 -8.11
N ILE A 125 9.62 0.89 -7.41
CA ILE A 125 10.95 0.71 -6.83
C ILE A 125 10.77 0.82 -5.33
N ALA A 126 10.97 -0.28 -4.59
CA ALA A 126 10.76 -0.33 -3.16
C ALA A 126 12.05 -0.70 -2.42
N ALA A 127 12.35 0.01 -1.33
CA ALA A 127 13.31 -0.40 -0.33
C ALA A 127 12.56 -1.00 0.87
N SER A 128 12.94 -2.19 1.30
CA SER A 128 12.34 -2.86 2.46
C SER A 128 13.33 -3.85 3.07
N HIS A 129 13.20 -4.09 4.36
CA HIS A 129 13.90 -5.15 5.08
C HIS A 129 12.95 -6.33 5.45
N SER A 130 11.70 -6.30 5.02
CA SER A 130 10.71 -7.33 5.30
C SER A 130 10.93 -8.57 4.44
N GLU A 131 11.11 -9.73 5.08
CA GLU A 131 11.18 -11.04 4.39
C GLU A 131 9.92 -11.32 3.57
N VAL A 132 8.77 -10.83 4.04
CA VAL A 132 7.48 -10.99 3.35
C VAL A 132 7.49 -10.25 2.03
N VAL A 133 7.93 -8.97 2.02
CA VAL A 133 8.03 -8.15 0.81
C VAL A 133 9.05 -8.74 -0.15
N LEU A 134 10.22 -9.17 0.34
CA LEU A 134 11.27 -9.80 -0.46
C LEU A 134 10.77 -11.08 -1.14
N THR A 135 10.06 -11.93 -0.39
CA THR A 135 9.52 -13.20 -0.93
C THR A 135 8.49 -12.96 -2.03
N GLU A 136 7.60 -11.98 -1.86
CA GLU A 136 6.60 -11.62 -2.88
C GLU A 136 7.25 -10.93 -4.10
N ALA A 137 8.25 -10.07 -3.88
CA ALA A 137 8.96 -9.37 -4.95
C ALA A 137 9.78 -10.32 -5.84
N ALA A 138 10.41 -11.35 -5.27
CA ALA A 138 11.22 -12.31 -5.99
C ALA A 138 10.45 -13.10 -7.07
N GLY A 139 9.14 -13.26 -6.90
CA GLY A 139 8.27 -13.90 -7.90
C GLY A 139 7.83 -12.99 -9.05
N ARG A 140 7.97 -11.68 -8.91
CA ARG A 140 7.35 -10.67 -9.78
C ARG A 140 8.32 -9.65 -10.36
N GLY A 141 9.49 -9.48 -9.78
CA GLY A 141 10.41 -8.40 -10.16
C GLY A 141 11.87 -8.75 -9.91
N LYS A 142 12.72 -7.73 -10.02
CA LYS A 142 14.14 -7.81 -9.73
C LYS A 142 14.41 -7.43 -8.29
N VAL A 143 15.04 -8.31 -7.53
CA VAL A 143 15.46 -8.04 -6.15
C VAL A 143 16.98 -7.78 -6.13
N ILE A 144 17.38 -6.70 -5.47
CA ILE A 144 18.77 -6.31 -5.26
C ILE A 144 19.00 -6.20 -3.75
N ALA A 145 19.86 -7.05 -3.21
CA ALA A 145 20.28 -6.98 -1.82
C ALA A 145 21.54 -6.11 -1.67
N PHE A 146 21.53 -5.23 -0.68
CA PHE A 146 22.68 -4.41 -0.32
C PHE A 146 23.32 -4.97 0.95
N VAL A 147 24.26 -5.88 0.78
CA VAL A 147 25.09 -6.47 1.85
C VAL A 147 26.53 -6.16 1.51
N GLY A 148 27.03 -5.03 2.00
CA GLY A 148 28.32 -4.48 1.57
C GLY A 148 28.28 -3.94 0.14
N GLN A 149 28.28 -4.84 -0.85
CA GLN A 149 28.07 -4.49 -2.26
C GLN A 149 26.70 -4.96 -2.76
N PRO A 150 26.14 -4.33 -3.80
CA PRO A 150 24.84 -4.75 -4.33
C PRO A 150 24.90 -6.12 -5.01
N HIS A 151 23.99 -7.01 -4.62
CA HIS A 151 23.84 -8.35 -5.18
C HIS A 151 22.47 -8.51 -5.82
N THR A 152 22.40 -8.93 -7.08
CA THR A 152 21.14 -9.28 -7.72
C THR A 152 20.75 -10.70 -7.32
N LEU A 153 19.56 -10.86 -6.73
CA LEU A 153 19.01 -12.15 -6.35
C LEU A 153 18.16 -12.68 -7.50
N ASN A 154 18.57 -13.83 -8.07
CA ASN A 154 17.88 -14.46 -9.19
C ASN A 154 16.95 -15.60 -8.76
N ASP A 155 16.92 -15.92 -7.46
CA ASP A 155 16.15 -17.02 -6.92
C ASP A 155 14.69 -16.65 -6.70
N ARG A 156 13.78 -17.63 -6.84
CA ARG A 156 12.34 -17.43 -6.68
C ARG A 156 11.86 -17.98 -5.34
N GLY A 157 11.03 -17.20 -4.67
CA GLY A 157 10.31 -17.65 -3.47
C GLY A 157 11.23 -17.87 -2.26
N ASN A 158 11.03 -18.97 -1.53
CA ASN A 158 11.77 -19.28 -0.29
C ASN A 158 13.30 -19.41 -0.46
N GLN A 159 13.79 -19.50 -1.69
CA GLN A 159 15.23 -19.53 -1.98
C GLN A 159 15.87 -18.15 -1.82
N VAL A 160 15.10 -17.05 -1.92
CA VAL A 160 15.64 -15.69 -1.72
C VAL A 160 16.19 -15.51 -0.32
N VAL A 161 15.45 -15.96 0.69
CA VAL A 161 15.91 -15.89 2.10
C VAL A 161 17.17 -16.70 2.30
N LYS A 162 17.28 -17.89 1.65
CA LYS A 162 18.48 -18.72 1.70
C LYS A 162 19.65 -18.05 1.00
N SER A 163 19.43 -17.45 -0.17
CA SER A 163 20.46 -16.70 -0.90
C SER A 163 20.94 -15.47 -0.13
N LEU A 164 20.06 -14.82 0.63
CA LEU A 164 20.43 -13.73 1.55
C LEU A 164 21.32 -14.23 2.69
N ALA A 165 21.01 -15.37 3.28
CA ALA A 165 21.85 -16.01 4.30
C ALA A 165 23.22 -16.41 3.72
N ASP A 166 23.26 -16.95 2.49
CA ASP A 166 24.50 -17.36 1.82
C ASP A 166 25.44 -16.18 1.54
N ILE A 167 24.92 -14.95 1.39
CA ILE A 167 25.72 -13.71 1.26
C ILE A 167 26.01 -13.02 2.60
N GLY A 168 25.62 -13.65 3.73
CA GLY A 168 25.96 -13.20 5.07
C GLY A 168 25.00 -12.15 5.66
N TRP A 169 23.79 -12.01 5.11
CA TRP A 169 22.79 -11.06 5.60
C TRP A 169 22.43 -11.26 7.08
N ASP A 170 22.35 -12.50 7.55
CA ASP A 170 22.10 -12.91 8.92
C ASP A 170 23.20 -12.47 9.90
N GLN A 171 24.45 -12.30 9.42
CA GLN A 171 25.57 -11.87 10.27
C GLN A 171 25.53 -10.37 10.59
N TYR A 172 24.91 -9.56 9.77
CA TYR A 172 24.77 -8.11 10.01
C TYR A 172 23.73 -7.77 11.09
N TYR A 173 22.70 -8.62 11.25
CA TYR A 173 21.65 -8.40 12.26
C TYR A 173 22.00 -8.95 13.67
N GLN A 174 23.08 -9.73 13.79
CA GLN A 174 23.56 -10.24 15.10
C GLN A 174 24.59 -9.31 15.76
N ALA A 175 24.97 -8.22 15.11
CA ALA A 175 26.01 -7.30 15.59
C ALA A 175 25.50 -6.05 16.33
N GLU A 176 24.20 -5.91 16.55
CA GLU A 176 23.57 -4.92 17.44
C GLU A 176 22.94 -5.65 18.65
#